data_b5da842742dc5ea2839c7a9788302dc3
#
_entry.id   b5da842742dc5ea2839c7a9788302dc3
#
_cell.length_a   1.000
_cell.length_b   1.000
_cell.length_c   1.000
_cell.angle_alpha   90.00
_cell.angle_beta   90.00
_cell.angle_gamma   90.00
#
_symmetry.space_group_name_H-M   'P 1'
#
loop_
_entity.id
_entity.type
_entity.pdbx_description
1 polymer ?
#
loop_
_entity_poly.entity_id
_entity_poly.type
_entity_poly.pdbx_seq_one_letter_code
_entity_poly.pdbx_strand_id
1 'polypeptide(L)'
;MARAARGEELTIGFLGGSITQGSLASAEDKTYAYRVYRWWCDAFLQAEFHYVNGGIGGTCSCFGAARAVGDLLMYQPDVVVVDFSVNDKGETPEEESFYQETYEGLLRRIVSWPSSPAVLVLNNVYYDSGKTMQDRHNAVAEHYRVPFVSIKDSIYRKMKEGRYSLEELPPDGLHPNALRHELVAGEVIRLLEEIRAWGE
;
A
#
# COMPACT_ATOMS: atom_id res chain seq x y z
N MET A 1 -11.25 -12.35 -2.97
CA MET A 1 -12.54 -12.24 -2.30
C MET A 1 -13.36 -13.54 -2.37
N ALA A 2 -13.55 -14.17 -3.54
CA ALA A 2 -14.34 -15.42 -3.64
C ALA A 2 -13.88 -16.55 -2.67
N ARG A 3 -12.57 -16.70 -2.45
CA ARG A 3 -12.02 -17.65 -1.47
C ARG A 3 -12.43 -17.29 -0.04
N ALA A 4 -12.33 -15.98 0.31
CA ALA A 4 -12.78 -15.48 1.62
C ALA A 4 -14.29 -15.72 1.85
N ALA A 5 -15.11 -15.49 0.81
CA ALA A 5 -16.55 -15.78 0.87
C ALA A 5 -16.88 -17.26 1.08
N ARG A 6 -15.96 -18.17 0.72
CA ARG A 6 -16.10 -19.61 1.00
C ARG A 6 -15.55 -20.05 2.36
N GLY A 7 -15.02 -19.12 3.17
CA GLY A 7 -14.46 -19.44 4.49
C GLY A 7 -13.06 -20.06 4.45
N GLU A 8 -12.27 -19.78 3.39
CA GLU A 8 -10.91 -20.27 3.30
C GLU A 8 -9.97 -19.42 4.16
N GLU A 9 -8.82 -20.01 4.53
CA GLU A 9 -7.72 -19.32 5.19
C GLU A 9 -6.93 -18.49 4.16
N LEU A 10 -6.66 -17.20 4.46
CA LEU A 10 -5.94 -16.28 3.58
C LEU A 10 -4.92 -15.45 4.35
N THR A 11 -3.80 -15.16 3.69
CA THR A 11 -2.76 -14.27 4.19
C THR A 11 -2.82 -12.91 3.49
N ILE A 12 -2.98 -11.83 4.28
CA ILE A 12 -2.99 -10.46 3.82
C ILE A 12 -1.64 -9.82 4.15
N GLY A 13 -0.88 -9.50 3.12
CA GLY A 13 0.48 -9.02 3.22
C GLY A 13 0.65 -7.56 2.82
N PHE A 14 1.59 -6.88 3.46
CA PHE A 14 1.97 -5.50 3.17
C PHE A 14 3.47 -5.40 3.00
N LEU A 15 3.93 -4.70 1.97
CA LEU A 15 5.34 -4.46 1.72
C LEU A 15 5.57 -2.99 1.40
N GLY A 16 6.44 -2.32 2.15
CA GLY A 16 6.64 -0.89 1.96
C GLY A 16 7.68 -0.28 2.88
N GLY A 17 7.67 1.06 2.93
CA GLY A 17 8.54 1.87 3.77
C GLY A 17 7.99 2.11 5.17
N SER A 18 8.31 3.29 5.72
CA SER A 18 7.94 3.73 7.07
C SER A 18 6.42 3.87 7.27
N ILE A 19 5.69 4.27 6.25
CA ILE A 19 4.23 4.42 6.33
C ILE A 19 3.58 3.03 6.48
N THR A 20 4.05 2.04 5.73
CA THR A 20 3.60 0.65 5.87
C THR A 20 4.03 0.04 7.21
N GLN A 21 5.24 0.36 7.70
CA GLN A 21 5.68 -0.02 9.03
C GLN A 21 4.76 0.54 10.14
N GLY A 22 4.14 1.69 9.91
CA GLY A 22 3.26 2.35 10.87
C GLY A 22 3.89 3.50 11.63
N SER A 23 4.91 4.17 11.05
CA SER A 23 5.53 5.34 11.67
C SER A 23 4.49 6.39 12.03
N LEU A 24 4.61 6.97 13.25
CA LEU A 24 3.70 7.93 13.88
C LEU A 24 2.27 7.40 14.18
N ALA A 25 1.96 6.15 13.89
CA ALA A 25 0.79 5.52 14.48
C ALA A 25 1.03 5.31 15.98
N SER A 26 0.04 5.60 16.81
CA SER A 26 0.17 5.46 18.28
C SER A 26 0.17 4.01 18.75
N ALA A 27 -0.30 3.08 17.91
CA ALA A 27 -0.35 1.64 18.14
C ALA A 27 -0.52 0.91 16.80
N GLU A 28 -0.25 -0.41 16.77
CA GLU A 28 -0.37 -1.22 15.56
C GLU A 28 -1.78 -1.19 14.96
N ASP A 29 -2.80 -1.29 15.80
CA ASP A 29 -4.22 -1.24 15.41
C ASP A 29 -4.66 0.11 14.83
N LYS A 30 -3.80 1.13 14.88
CA LYS A 30 -3.99 2.45 14.30
C LYS A 30 -3.31 2.62 12.93
N THR A 31 -2.48 1.65 12.51
CA THR A 31 -1.82 1.70 11.21
C THR A 31 -2.82 1.45 10.07
N TYR A 32 -2.55 2.01 8.88
CA TYR A 32 -3.41 1.74 7.73
C TYR A 32 -3.41 0.25 7.36
N ALA A 33 -2.25 -0.39 7.45
CA ALA A 33 -2.09 -1.79 7.09
C ALA A 33 -2.96 -2.69 7.97
N TYR A 34 -2.90 -2.49 9.31
CA TYR A 34 -3.72 -3.27 10.21
C TYR A 34 -5.23 -2.99 10.05
N ARG A 35 -5.62 -1.73 9.78
CA ARG A 35 -7.02 -1.37 9.52
C ARG A 35 -7.56 -2.02 8.25
N VAL A 36 -6.75 -2.08 7.17
CA VAL A 36 -7.11 -2.81 5.94
C VAL A 36 -7.23 -4.31 6.20
N TYR A 37 -6.29 -4.89 6.96
CA TYR A 37 -6.39 -6.28 7.40
C TYR A 37 -7.68 -6.53 8.21
N ARG A 38 -8.01 -5.66 9.17
CA ARG A 38 -9.24 -5.78 9.96
C ARG A 38 -10.49 -5.70 9.10
N TRP A 39 -10.51 -4.87 8.06
CA TRP A 39 -11.62 -4.85 7.12
C TRP A 39 -11.85 -6.23 6.48
N TRP A 40 -10.80 -6.96 6.10
CA TRP A 40 -10.94 -8.33 5.59
C TRP A 40 -11.61 -9.26 6.62
N CYS A 41 -11.17 -9.19 7.88
CA CYS A 41 -11.76 -9.98 8.97
C CYS A 41 -13.24 -9.66 9.19
N ASP A 42 -13.59 -8.38 9.13
CA ASP A 42 -14.96 -7.92 9.42
C ASP A 42 -15.89 -8.12 8.22
N ALA A 43 -15.38 -8.07 6.99
CA ALA A 43 -16.15 -8.27 5.77
C ALA A 43 -16.43 -9.76 5.45
N PHE A 44 -15.62 -10.69 5.96
CA PHE A 44 -15.70 -12.12 5.66
C PHE A 44 -15.56 -12.94 6.95
N LEU A 45 -16.58 -12.89 7.81
CA LEU A 45 -16.59 -13.49 9.16
C LEU A 45 -16.38 -15.01 9.19
N GLN A 46 -16.62 -15.70 8.07
CA GLN A 46 -16.44 -17.13 7.94
C GLN A 46 -15.02 -17.57 7.57
N ALA A 47 -14.15 -16.61 7.17
CA ALA A 47 -12.77 -16.89 6.77
C ALA A 47 -11.79 -16.63 7.91
N GLU A 48 -10.64 -17.27 7.87
CA GLU A 48 -9.51 -16.99 8.75
C GLU A 48 -8.46 -16.16 8.01
N PHE A 49 -7.92 -15.14 8.68
CA PHE A 49 -6.95 -14.24 8.06
C PHE A 49 -5.66 -14.13 8.86
N HIS A 50 -4.52 -14.20 8.17
CA HIS A 50 -3.20 -13.94 8.71
C HIS A 50 -2.69 -12.57 8.25
N TYR A 51 -2.09 -11.83 9.15
CA TYR A 51 -1.51 -10.52 8.92
C TYR A 51 0.01 -10.62 8.79
N VAL A 52 0.57 -10.13 7.68
CA VAL A 52 2.02 -10.03 7.49
C VAL A 52 2.37 -8.61 7.08
N ASN A 53 3.16 -7.92 7.90
CA ASN A 53 3.63 -6.56 7.62
C ASN A 53 5.15 -6.56 7.42
N GLY A 54 5.57 -6.46 6.15
CA GLY A 54 6.95 -6.28 5.72
C GLY A 54 7.35 -4.81 5.52
N GLY A 55 6.75 -3.87 6.25
CA GLY A 55 7.15 -2.45 6.25
C GLY A 55 8.45 -2.23 6.99
N ILE A 56 9.43 -1.54 6.37
CA ILE A 56 10.70 -1.12 7.00
C ILE A 56 10.97 0.34 6.65
N GLY A 57 11.11 1.18 7.69
CA GLY A 57 11.31 2.61 7.54
C GLY A 57 12.54 2.99 6.72
N GLY A 58 12.40 4.02 5.84
CA GLY A 58 13.51 4.56 5.05
C GLY A 58 13.95 3.68 3.88
N THR A 59 13.20 2.62 3.52
CA THR A 59 13.60 1.69 2.45
C THR A 59 12.85 1.96 1.15
N CYS A 60 13.57 1.91 0.03
CA CYS A 60 13.07 2.05 -1.34
C CYS A 60 12.62 0.70 -1.94
N SER A 61 12.03 0.74 -3.13
CA SER A 61 11.60 -0.47 -3.84
C SER A 61 12.77 -1.41 -4.19
N CYS A 62 13.97 -0.86 -4.44
CA CYS A 62 15.16 -1.68 -4.71
C CYS A 62 15.53 -2.57 -3.51
N PHE A 63 15.49 -2.02 -2.30
CA PHE A 63 15.67 -2.81 -1.08
C PHE A 63 14.45 -3.72 -0.81
N GLY A 64 13.25 -3.23 -1.11
CA GLY A 64 12.02 -4.03 -1.09
C GLY A 64 12.13 -5.28 -1.95
N ALA A 65 12.67 -5.17 -3.18
CA ALA A 65 12.90 -6.30 -4.07
C ALA A 65 13.89 -7.34 -3.51
N ALA A 66 14.94 -6.87 -2.82
CA ALA A 66 15.93 -7.76 -2.22
C ALA A 66 15.34 -8.61 -1.07
N ARG A 67 14.47 -8.01 -0.25
CA ARG A 67 13.92 -8.62 0.97
C ARG A 67 12.51 -9.23 0.82
N ALA A 68 11.83 -9.01 -0.30
CA ALA A 68 10.43 -9.40 -0.51
C ALA A 68 10.17 -10.88 -0.18
N VAL A 69 11.12 -11.78 -0.49
CA VAL A 69 10.96 -13.21 -0.21
C VAL A 69 10.94 -13.47 1.29
N GLY A 70 11.95 -12.99 2.02
CA GLY A 70 12.07 -13.25 3.46
C GLY A 70 11.02 -12.55 4.31
N ASP A 71 10.62 -11.33 3.93
CA ASP A 71 9.74 -10.49 4.76
C ASP A 71 8.25 -10.70 4.43
N LEU A 72 7.93 -11.27 3.26
CA LEU A 72 6.54 -11.38 2.83
C LEU A 72 6.24 -12.68 2.07
N LEU A 73 6.93 -12.95 0.96
CA LEU A 73 6.50 -13.97 0.00
C LEU A 73 6.64 -15.40 0.52
N MET A 74 7.56 -15.66 1.46
CA MET A 74 7.69 -16.97 2.11
C MET A 74 6.41 -17.37 2.88
N TYR A 75 5.57 -16.41 3.28
CA TYR A 75 4.28 -16.64 3.94
C TYR A 75 3.15 -16.93 2.95
N GLN A 76 3.45 -17.09 1.65
CA GLN A 76 2.48 -17.39 0.59
C GLN A 76 1.24 -16.47 0.60
N PRO A 77 1.42 -15.13 0.56
CA PRO A 77 0.29 -14.22 0.68
C PRO A 77 -0.72 -14.41 -0.44
N ASP A 78 -2.01 -14.21 -0.12
CA ASP A 78 -3.13 -14.22 -1.06
C ASP A 78 -3.46 -12.82 -1.57
N VAL A 79 -3.17 -11.80 -0.74
CA VAL A 79 -3.32 -10.39 -1.09
C VAL A 79 -2.06 -9.65 -0.66
N VAL A 80 -1.55 -8.77 -1.51
CA VAL A 80 -0.37 -7.95 -1.22
C VAL A 80 -0.65 -6.49 -1.54
N VAL A 81 -0.41 -5.61 -0.56
CA VAL A 81 -0.38 -4.15 -0.77
C VAL A 81 1.08 -3.70 -0.82
N VAL A 82 1.45 -2.95 -1.88
CA VAL A 82 2.83 -2.47 -2.12
C VAL A 82 2.86 -0.95 -2.06
N ASP A 83 3.75 -0.37 -1.21
CA ASP A 83 3.87 1.07 -0.96
C ASP A 83 5.33 1.53 -0.88
N PHE A 84 5.84 2.14 -1.97
CA PHE A 84 7.19 2.70 -2.03
C PHE A 84 7.24 4.10 -2.67
N SER A 85 6.11 4.68 -3.05
CA SER A 85 6.02 5.87 -3.89
C SER A 85 6.65 7.14 -3.30
N VAL A 86 6.85 7.21 -1.99
CA VAL A 86 7.53 8.32 -1.28
C VAL A 86 8.97 8.01 -0.92
N ASN A 87 9.38 6.75 -0.99
CA ASN A 87 10.74 6.31 -0.70
C ASN A 87 11.59 6.21 -1.97
N ASP A 88 10.98 5.86 -3.09
CA ASP A 88 11.59 5.96 -4.41
C ASP A 88 11.67 7.45 -4.77
N LYS A 89 12.89 7.95 -4.98
CA LYS A 89 13.15 9.37 -5.19
C LYS A 89 13.91 9.54 -6.49
N GLY A 90 13.21 9.97 -7.54
CA GLY A 90 13.83 10.39 -8.78
C GLY A 90 13.97 11.92 -8.80
N GLU A 91 15.18 12.44 -8.70
CA GLU A 91 15.50 13.86 -8.91
C GLU A 91 16.03 14.09 -10.33
N THR A 92 16.52 13.05 -10.99
CA THR A 92 16.96 13.03 -12.37
C THR A 92 16.20 11.97 -13.19
N PRO A 93 16.14 12.09 -14.53
CA PRO A 93 15.53 11.06 -15.38
C PRO A 93 16.13 9.67 -15.21
N GLU A 94 17.44 9.60 -14.96
CA GLU A 94 18.17 8.35 -14.73
C GLU A 94 17.73 7.69 -13.42
N GLU A 95 17.58 8.46 -12.36
CA GLU A 95 17.08 7.96 -11.06
C GLU A 95 15.64 7.52 -11.16
N GLU A 96 14.79 8.30 -11.84
CA GLU A 96 13.40 7.91 -12.09
C GLU A 96 13.31 6.57 -12.84
N SER A 97 14.15 6.38 -13.89
CA SER A 97 14.24 5.12 -14.64
C SER A 97 14.69 3.97 -13.73
N PHE A 98 15.73 4.18 -12.94
CA PHE A 98 16.23 3.18 -11.99
C PHE A 98 15.15 2.72 -11.02
N TYR A 99 14.41 3.65 -10.41
CA TYR A 99 13.34 3.29 -9.49
C TYR A 99 12.14 2.64 -10.19
N GLN A 100 11.81 3.06 -11.40
CA GLN A 100 10.75 2.41 -12.18
C GLN A 100 11.13 0.96 -12.53
N GLU A 101 12.36 0.70 -12.94
CA GLU A 101 12.86 -0.63 -13.27
C GLU A 101 12.93 -1.55 -12.03
N THR A 102 13.42 -1.03 -10.91
CA THR A 102 13.48 -1.81 -9.67
C THR A 102 12.10 -2.10 -9.10
N TYR A 103 11.18 -1.13 -9.19
CA TYR A 103 9.79 -1.31 -8.80
C TYR A 103 9.07 -2.32 -9.72
N GLU A 104 9.32 -2.27 -11.03
CA GLU A 104 8.83 -3.28 -11.97
C GLU A 104 9.31 -4.68 -11.59
N GLY A 105 10.61 -4.83 -11.36
CA GLY A 105 11.19 -6.11 -10.94
C GLY A 105 10.58 -6.66 -9.64
N LEU A 106 10.28 -5.78 -8.67
CA LEU A 106 9.58 -6.15 -7.46
C LEU A 106 8.15 -6.59 -7.75
N LEU A 107 7.38 -5.77 -8.48
CA LEU A 107 5.97 -6.06 -8.77
C LEU A 107 5.82 -7.34 -9.58
N ARG A 108 6.65 -7.55 -10.61
CA ARG A 108 6.72 -8.77 -11.41
C ARG A 108 6.98 -9.99 -10.54
N ARG A 109 7.93 -9.92 -9.60
CA ARG A 109 8.22 -11.01 -8.67
C ARG A 109 7.01 -11.37 -7.82
N ILE A 110 6.29 -10.35 -7.31
CA ILE A 110 5.11 -10.58 -6.48
C ILE A 110 3.99 -11.22 -7.30
N VAL A 111 3.61 -10.66 -8.45
CA VAL A 111 2.51 -11.18 -9.28
C VAL A 111 2.80 -12.57 -9.87
N SER A 112 4.08 -12.91 -10.02
CA SER A 112 4.52 -14.22 -10.53
C SER A 112 4.81 -15.23 -9.40
N TRP A 113 4.53 -14.87 -8.14
CA TRP A 113 4.80 -15.79 -7.02
C TRP A 113 3.88 -17.01 -7.07
N PRO A 114 4.34 -18.20 -6.61
CA PRO A 114 3.53 -19.44 -6.71
C PRO A 114 2.14 -19.36 -6.07
N SER A 115 1.95 -18.55 -5.00
CA SER A 115 0.62 -18.30 -4.42
C SER A 115 -0.29 -17.46 -5.33
N SER A 116 0.24 -16.84 -6.39
CA SER A 116 -0.49 -15.95 -7.31
C SER A 116 -1.32 -14.89 -6.57
N PRO A 117 -0.69 -14.05 -5.73
CA PRO A 117 -1.42 -13.11 -4.90
C PRO A 117 -2.15 -12.05 -5.74
N ALA A 118 -3.32 -11.64 -5.27
CA ALA A 118 -3.92 -10.40 -5.73
C ALA A 118 -3.09 -9.22 -5.21
N VAL A 119 -2.70 -8.31 -6.09
CA VAL A 119 -1.83 -7.19 -5.72
C VAL A 119 -2.59 -5.88 -5.83
N LEU A 120 -2.32 -4.96 -4.91
CA LEU A 120 -2.79 -3.58 -4.91
C LEU A 120 -1.59 -2.65 -4.68
N VAL A 121 -1.46 -1.62 -5.49
CA VAL A 121 -0.45 -0.57 -5.32
C VAL A 121 -1.04 0.59 -4.53
N LEU A 122 -0.35 1.01 -3.46
CA LEU A 122 -0.67 2.21 -2.70
C LEU A 122 0.38 3.27 -2.99
N ASN A 123 -0.05 4.43 -3.49
CA ASN A 123 0.81 5.57 -3.73
C ASN A 123 0.54 6.66 -2.70
N ASN A 124 1.43 6.76 -1.72
CA ASN A 124 1.49 7.86 -0.77
C ASN A 124 2.13 9.11 -1.39
N VAL A 125 2.13 10.22 -0.66
CA VAL A 125 2.60 11.53 -1.12
C VAL A 125 3.23 12.30 0.02
N TYR A 126 4.23 13.12 -0.28
CA TYR A 126 4.68 14.17 0.64
C TYR A 126 3.64 15.27 0.72
N TYR A 127 3.06 15.49 1.89
CA TYR A 127 1.94 16.45 2.09
C TYR A 127 2.40 17.91 2.05
N ASP A 128 3.67 18.20 2.25
CA ASP A 128 4.26 19.54 2.13
C ASP A 128 4.48 19.95 0.68
N SER A 129 4.96 19.03 -0.16
CA SER A 129 5.44 19.29 -1.51
C SER A 129 4.57 18.67 -2.62
N GLY A 130 3.76 17.67 -2.31
CA GLY A 130 3.03 16.88 -3.30
C GLY A 130 3.94 15.92 -4.10
N LYS A 131 5.21 15.73 -3.68
CA LYS A 131 6.14 14.81 -4.34
C LYS A 131 5.74 13.35 -4.10
N THR A 132 5.87 12.55 -5.15
CA THR A 132 5.63 11.11 -5.15
C THR A 132 6.10 10.52 -6.48
N MET A 133 6.48 9.26 -6.49
CA MET A 133 6.79 8.51 -7.72
C MET A 133 5.55 7.81 -8.33
N GLN A 134 4.33 8.23 -7.93
CA GLN A 134 3.10 7.54 -8.36
C GLN A 134 2.97 7.38 -9.87
N ASP A 135 3.39 8.35 -10.69
CA ASP A 135 3.22 8.27 -12.15
C ASP A 135 4.04 7.12 -12.74
N ARG A 136 5.25 6.88 -12.20
CA ARG A 136 6.10 5.75 -12.59
C ARG A 136 5.55 4.42 -12.05
N HIS A 137 5.08 4.40 -10.79
CA HIS A 137 4.48 3.22 -10.19
C HIS A 137 3.15 2.84 -10.86
N ASN A 138 2.33 3.83 -11.22
CA ASN A 138 1.07 3.60 -11.94
C ASN A 138 1.32 3.00 -13.33
N ALA A 139 2.32 3.50 -14.08
CA ALA A 139 2.68 2.93 -15.38
C ALA A 139 3.05 1.43 -15.28
N VAL A 140 3.76 1.05 -14.21
CA VAL A 140 4.07 -0.36 -13.93
C VAL A 140 2.81 -1.13 -13.52
N ALA A 141 1.97 -0.58 -12.64
CA ALA A 141 0.73 -1.21 -12.19
C ALA A 141 -0.23 -1.46 -13.37
N GLU A 142 -0.39 -0.48 -14.27
CA GLU A 142 -1.20 -0.60 -15.49
C GLU A 142 -0.69 -1.70 -16.42
N HIS A 143 0.63 -1.81 -16.61
CA HIS A 143 1.24 -2.88 -17.40
C HIS A 143 0.85 -4.28 -16.89
N TYR A 144 0.84 -4.47 -15.57
CA TYR A 144 0.44 -5.74 -14.94
C TYR A 144 -1.05 -5.83 -14.63
N ARG A 145 -1.86 -4.82 -14.99
CA ARG A 145 -3.30 -4.72 -14.68
C ARG A 145 -3.59 -4.84 -13.18
N VAL A 146 -2.71 -4.26 -12.40
CA VAL A 146 -2.83 -4.20 -10.93
C VAL A 146 -3.56 -2.92 -10.54
N PRO A 147 -4.62 -2.98 -9.73
CA PRO A 147 -5.30 -1.79 -9.24
C PRO A 147 -4.39 -0.95 -8.33
N PHE A 148 -4.60 0.36 -8.32
CA PHE A 148 -3.84 1.27 -7.48
C PHE A 148 -4.70 2.33 -6.80
N VAL A 149 -4.22 2.81 -5.65
CA VAL A 149 -4.80 3.92 -4.88
C VAL A 149 -3.81 5.07 -4.87
N SER A 150 -4.28 6.29 -5.19
CA SER A 150 -3.50 7.52 -5.13
C SER A 150 -3.95 8.39 -3.95
N ILE A 151 -3.08 8.54 -2.97
CA ILE A 151 -3.29 9.49 -1.87
C ILE A 151 -3.14 10.94 -2.34
N LYS A 152 -2.32 11.17 -3.38
CA LYS A 152 -2.19 12.49 -4.02
C LYS A 152 -3.51 12.97 -4.63
N ASP A 153 -4.20 12.09 -5.36
CA ASP A 153 -5.42 12.45 -6.08
C ASP A 153 -6.68 12.36 -5.22
N SER A 154 -6.56 11.85 -4.01
CA SER A 154 -7.65 11.73 -3.04
C SER A 154 -7.44 12.68 -1.84
N ILE A 155 -6.70 12.26 -0.82
CA ILE A 155 -6.54 12.98 0.46
C ILE A 155 -5.79 14.30 0.26
N TYR A 156 -4.64 14.28 -0.46
CA TYR A 156 -3.83 15.48 -0.67
C TYR A 156 -4.58 16.55 -1.47
N ARG A 157 -5.31 16.17 -2.51
CA ARG A 157 -6.16 17.09 -3.27
C ARG A 157 -7.23 17.71 -2.37
N LYS A 158 -7.96 16.92 -1.58
CA LYS A 158 -8.97 17.42 -0.63
C LYS A 158 -8.37 18.39 0.40
N MET A 159 -7.14 18.13 0.83
CA MET A 159 -6.39 19.02 1.71
C MET A 159 -6.07 20.35 1.02
N LYS A 160 -5.59 20.32 -0.24
CA LYS A 160 -5.33 21.56 -1.01
C LYS A 160 -6.60 22.35 -1.28
N GLU A 161 -7.77 21.72 -1.31
CA GLU A 161 -9.08 22.33 -1.41
C GLU A 161 -9.60 22.87 -0.04
N GLY A 162 -8.81 22.76 1.04
CA GLY A 162 -9.17 23.23 2.38
C GLY A 162 -10.21 22.36 3.11
N ARG A 163 -10.42 21.13 2.68
CA ARG A 163 -11.36 20.19 3.33
C ARG A 163 -10.80 19.51 4.58
N TYR A 164 -9.49 19.61 4.78
CA TYR A 164 -8.79 19.15 5.97
C TYR A 164 -7.95 20.30 6.55
N SER A 165 -7.88 20.43 7.87
CA SER A 165 -7.05 21.44 8.52
C SER A 165 -5.56 21.10 8.45
N LEU A 166 -4.71 22.14 8.55
CA LEU A 166 -3.26 21.95 8.62
C LEU A 166 -2.80 21.19 9.88
N GLU A 167 -3.58 21.29 10.97
CA GLU A 167 -3.33 20.58 12.23
C GLU A 167 -3.53 19.06 12.11
N GLU A 168 -4.30 18.65 11.10
CA GLU A 168 -4.47 17.25 10.73
C GLU A 168 -3.31 16.75 9.83
N LEU A 169 -2.35 17.62 9.46
CA LEU A 169 -1.16 17.24 8.69
C LEU A 169 -0.11 16.53 9.57
N PRO A 170 0.64 15.58 8.99
CA PRO A 170 1.78 15.01 9.70
C PRO A 170 2.78 16.11 10.08
N PRO A 171 3.34 16.09 11.29
CA PRO A 171 4.28 17.10 11.76
C PRO A 171 5.53 17.25 10.87
N ASP A 172 5.90 16.20 10.17
CA ASP A 172 7.07 16.13 9.27
C ASP A 172 6.69 16.20 7.78
N GLY A 173 5.45 16.49 7.46
CA GLY A 173 4.96 16.59 6.08
C GLY A 173 4.83 15.25 5.34
N LEU A 174 5.13 14.12 5.98
CA LEU A 174 5.14 12.80 5.35
C LEU A 174 4.38 11.73 6.12
N HIS A 175 4.81 11.44 7.37
CA HIS A 175 4.31 10.28 8.10
C HIS A 175 2.91 10.53 8.69
N PRO A 176 1.94 9.69 8.36
CA PRO A 176 0.59 9.82 8.88
C PRO A 176 0.53 9.56 10.38
N ASN A 177 -0.15 10.43 11.14
CA ASN A 177 -0.58 10.11 12.49
C ASN A 177 -1.75 9.12 12.47
N ALA A 178 -2.27 8.71 13.63
CA ALA A 178 -3.33 7.70 13.71
C ALA A 178 -4.58 8.06 12.88
N LEU A 179 -5.00 9.34 12.86
CA LEU A 179 -6.13 9.82 12.06
C LEU A 179 -5.85 9.68 10.55
N ARG A 180 -4.65 10.02 10.11
CA ARG A 180 -4.29 9.93 8.70
C ARG A 180 -4.05 8.52 8.23
N HIS A 181 -3.54 7.64 9.07
CA HIS A 181 -3.54 6.22 8.80
C HIS A 181 -4.95 5.69 8.55
N GLU A 182 -5.96 6.21 9.28
CA GLU A 182 -7.36 5.89 9.05
C GLU A 182 -7.84 6.38 7.68
N LEU A 183 -7.51 7.61 7.28
CA LEU A 183 -7.85 8.13 5.97
C LEU A 183 -7.20 7.34 4.83
N VAL A 184 -5.91 6.97 4.97
CA VAL A 184 -5.21 6.11 4.00
C VAL A 184 -5.87 4.74 3.91
N ALA A 185 -6.18 4.12 5.05
CA ALA A 185 -6.92 2.86 5.08
C ALA A 185 -8.29 2.99 4.40
N GLY A 186 -9.00 4.08 4.64
CA GLY A 186 -10.31 4.37 4.04
C GLY A 186 -10.26 4.41 2.51
N GLU A 187 -9.22 5.00 1.91
CA GLU A 187 -9.08 5.00 0.43
C GLU A 187 -8.76 3.59 -0.12
N VAL A 188 -7.96 2.78 0.59
CA VAL A 188 -7.73 1.39 0.20
C VAL A 188 -9.00 0.55 0.34
N ILE A 189 -9.71 0.68 1.47
CA ILE A 189 -10.96 -0.03 1.74
C ILE A 189 -12.02 0.34 0.71
N ARG A 190 -12.15 1.61 0.33
CA ARG A 190 -13.08 2.05 -0.71
C ARG A 190 -12.85 1.30 -2.02
N LEU A 191 -11.60 1.15 -2.47
CA LEU A 191 -11.30 0.36 -3.67
C LEU A 191 -11.64 -1.12 -3.47
N LEU A 192 -11.37 -1.69 -2.30
CA LEU A 192 -11.72 -3.08 -2.01
C LEU A 192 -13.23 -3.31 -2.03
N GLU A 193 -14.04 -2.36 -1.52
CA GLU A 193 -15.52 -2.42 -1.60
C GLU A 193 -16.02 -2.29 -3.04
N GLU A 194 -15.42 -1.42 -3.85
CA GLU A 194 -15.75 -1.34 -5.29
C GLU A 194 -15.47 -2.67 -6.00
N ILE A 195 -14.30 -3.29 -5.75
CA ILE A 195 -13.96 -4.61 -6.33
C ILE A 195 -14.92 -5.70 -5.82
N ARG A 196 -15.32 -5.66 -4.55
CA ARG A 196 -16.28 -6.60 -3.99
C ARG A 196 -17.64 -6.50 -4.69
N ALA A 197 -18.13 -5.28 -4.88
CA ALA A 197 -19.41 -5.04 -5.55
C ALA A 197 -19.44 -5.49 -7.02
N TRP A 198 -18.28 -5.53 -7.71
CA TRP A 198 -18.20 -6.05 -9.07
C TRP A 198 -18.20 -7.58 -9.14
N GLY A 199 -17.90 -8.26 -8.05
CA GLY A 199 -17.84 -9.71 -7.96
C GLY A 199 -19.12 -10.39 -7.43
N GLU A 200 -20.06 -9.58 -6.98
CA GLU A 200 -21.41 -10.01 -6.57
C GLU A 200 -22.39 -9.93 -7.76
#